data_c972d7fd180e10bb8b891e4083dd2771
#
_entry.id   c972d7fd180e10bb8b891e4083dd2771
#
_cell.length_a   1.000
_cell.length_b   1.000
_cell.length_c   1.000
_cell.angle_alpha   90.00
_cell.angle_beta   90.00
_cell.angle_gamma   90.00
#
_symmetry.space_group_name_H-M   'P 1'
#
loop_
_entity.id
_entity.type
_entity.pdbx_description
1 polymer ?
#
loop_
_entity_poly.entity_id
_entity_poly.type
_entity_poly.pdbx_seq_one_letter_code
_entity_poly.pdbx_strand_id
1 'polypeptide(L)'
;MKLIKSYIKNFLSRSGSYVFLGTIISRCLSFLASWLALQLIPNKVLGVVLFAYSIIAFLIPFGGLGLHQSLIRYGALLSTEEDKNNLFIYVLKKGTMVTFLIISVIIVFGYVFPFKFENTRYYLTILSFVLIPSFILSIIQIQFRLKYNNKE
;
A
#
# COMPACT_ATOMS: atom_id res chain seq x y z
N MET A 1 -37.78 8.28 -0.08
CA MET A 1 -36.99 9.54 -0.07
C MET A 1 -36.46 9.94 1.30
N LYS A 2 -37.18 9.77 2.42
CA LYS A 2 -36.72 10.14 3.79
C LYS A 2 -35.48 9.30 4.23
N LEU A 3 -35.42 8.01 3.92
CA LEU A 3 -34.27 7.15 4.26
C LEU A 3 -32.95 7.58 3.56
N ILE A 4 -33.03 7.95 2.28
CA ILE A 4 -31.84 8.40 1.54
C ILE A 4 -31.31 9.72 2.10
N LYS A 5 -32.20 10.68 2.44
CA LYS A 5 -31.81 11.94 3.10
C LYS A 5 -31.14 11.71 4.47
N SER A 6 -31.66 10.76 5.26
CA SER A 6 -31.08 10.40 6.56
C SER A 6 -29.69 9.76 6.40
N TYR A 7 -29.53 8.87 5.42
CA TYR A 7 -28.23 8.25 5.09
C TYR A 7 -27.19 9.29 4.65
N ILE A 8 -27.56 10.20 3.75
CA ILE A 8 -26.68 11.27 3.28
C ILE A 8 -26.30 12.21 4.42
N LYS A 9 -27.24 12.55 5.27
CA LYS A 9 -26.99 13.41 6.45
C LYS A 9 -26.04 12.74 7.44
N ASN A 10 -26.23 11.45 7.73
CA ASN A 10 -25.34 10.67 8.60
C ASN A 10 -23.95 10.46 7.99
N PHE A 11 -23.85 10.25 6.65
CA PHE A 11 -22.58 10.16 5.95
C PHE A 11 -21.79 11.48 6.00
N LEU A 12 -22.48 12.60 5.80
CA LEU A 12 -21.86 13.93 5.86
C LEU A 12 -21.44 14.31 7.29
N SER A 13 -22.20 13.91 8.31
CA SER A 13 -21.89 14.21 9.71
C SER A 13 -20.78 13.34 10.32
N ARG A 14 -20.51 12.15 9.75
CA ARG A 14 -19.50 11.20 10.23
C ARG A 14 -18.17 11.26 9.45
N SER A 15 -17.67 12.44 9.13
CA SER A 15 -16.39 12.63 8.42
C SER A 15 -16.29 11.99 7.01
N GLY A 16 -17.37 11.39 6.50
CA GLY A 16 -17.40 10.77 5.18
C GLY A 16 -17.12 11.75 4.04
N SER A 17 -17.52 13.01 4.21
CA SER A 17 -17.25 14.09 3.24
C SER A 17 -15.74 14.38 3.10
N TYR A 18 -14.99 14.37 4.19
CA TYR A 18 -13.53 14.59 4.15
C TYR A 18 -12.81 13.45 3.44
N VAL A 19 -13.21 12.19 3.72
CA VAL A 19 -12.65 11.01 3.04
C VAL A 19 -12.98 11.05 1.55
N PHE A 20 -14.21 11.41 1.20
CA PHE A 20 -14.66 11.52 -0.19
C PHE A 20 -13.89 12.61 -0.94
N LEU A 21 -13.81 13.82 -0.38
CA LEU A 21 -13.03 14.92 -0.97
C LEU A 21 -11.54 14.56 -1.09
N GLY A 22 -10.95 13.99 -0.04
CA GLY A 22 -9.56 13.53 -0.08
C GLY A 22 -9.31 12.50 -1.18
N THR A 23 -10.25 11.59 -1.39
CA THR A 23 -10.17 10.59 -2.47
C THR A 23 -10.23 11.24 -3.84
N ILE A 24 -11.16 12.19 -4.06
CA ILE A 24 -11.27 12.91 -5.33
C ILE A 24 -9.99 13.70 -5.61
N ILE A 25 -9.51 14.49 -4.65
CA ILE A 25 -8.28 15.27 -4.80
C ILE A 25 -7.09 14.35 -5.13
N SER A 26 -6.94 13.24 -4.41
CA SER A 26 -5.89 12.26 -4.66
C SER A 26 -5.97 11.68 -6.08
N ARG A 27 -7.18 11.36 -6.57
CA ARG A 27 -7.37 10.84 -7.94
C ARG A 27 -7.07 11.89 -9.01
N CYS A 28 -7.49 13.15 -8.79
CA CYS A 28 -7.16 14.26 -9.69
C CYS A 28 -5.65 14.49 -9.76
N LEU A 29 -4.96 14.50 -8.61
CA LEU A 29 -3.51 14.64 -8.56
C LEU A 29 -2.78 13.48 -9.24
N SER A 30 -3.25 12.24 -9.03
CA SER A 30 -2.70 11.05 -9.71
C SER A 30 -2.88 11.13 -11.22
N PHE A 31 -4.04 11.61 -11.69
CA PHE A 31 -4.30 11.81 -13.12
C PHE A 31 -3.34 12.87 -13.71
N LEU A 32 -3.22 14.02 -13.04
CA LEU A 32 -2.29 15.08 -13.48
C LEU A 32 -0.84 14.59 -13.50
N ALA A 33 -0.40 13.86 -12.48
CA ALA A 33 0.94 13.29 -12.44
C ALA A 33 1.17 12.31 -13.59
N SER A 34 0.21 11.44 -13.89
CA SER A 34 0.28 10.50 -15.02
C SER A 34 0.30 11.23 -16.36
N TRP A 35 -0.51 12.27 -16.51
CA TRP A 35 -0.55 13.08 -17.71
C TRP A 35 0.79 13.81 -17.94
N LEU A 36 1.35 14.42 -16.91
CA LEU A 36 2.67 15.06 -16.98
C LEU A 36 3.78 14.04 -17.29
N ALA A 37 3.74 12.86 -16.69
CA ALA A 37 4.70 11.80 -16.98
C ALA A 37 4.68 11.40 -18.47
N LEU A 38 3.49 11.27 -19.06
CA LEU A 38 3.32 10.97 -20.49
C LEU A 38 3.88 12.07 -21.41
N GLN A 39 3.85 13.33 -20.97
CA GLN A 39 4.35 14.46 -21.75
C GLN A 39 5.90 14.60 -21.64
N LEU A 40 6.45 14.33 -20.46
CA LEU A 40 7.86 14.62 -20.15
C LEU A 40 8.79 13.43 -20.37
N ILE A 41 8.27 12.19 -20.26
CA ILE A 41 9.09 10.98 -20.32
C ILE A 41 8.92 10.30 -21.69
N PRO A 42 10.01 9.94 -22.38
CA PRO A 42 9.94 9.20 -23.63
C PRO A 42 9.14 7.89 -23.46
N ASN A 43 8.25 7.59 -24.38
CA ASN A 43 7.35 6.42 -24.30
C ASN A 43 8.09 5.10 -24.11
N LYS A 44 9.28 4.94 -24.70
CA LYS A 44 10.13 3.77 -24.53
C LYS A 44 10.54 3.55 -23.07
N VAL A 45 10.96 4.62 -22.40
CA VAL A 45 11.39 4.58 -20.99
C VAL A 45 10.17 4.34 -20.09
N LEU A 46 9.09 5.08 -20.33
CA LEU A 46 7.85 4.95 -19.56
C LEU A 46 7.28 3.52 -19.63
N GLY A 47 7.29 2.90 -20.82
CA GLY A 47 6.85 1.52 -21.01
C GLY A 47 7.66 0.52 -20.17
N VAL A 48 8.98 0.66 -20.12
CA VAL A 48 9.85 -0.21 -19.32
C VAL A 48 9.61 -0.01 -17.81
N VAL A 49 9.46 1.24 -17.36
CA VAL A 49 9.16 1.57 -15.96
C VAL A 49 7.80 0.99 -15.55
N LEU A 50 6.76 1.17 -16.36
CA LEU A 50 5.43 0.63 -16.09
C LEU A 50 5.42 -0.89 -16.08
N PHE A 51 6.19 -1.54 -16.96
CA PHE A 51 6.35 -2.98 -16.95
C PHE A 51 7.03 -3.46 -15.64
N ALA A 52 8.13 -2.84 -15.24
CA ALA A 52 8.78 -3.15 -13.97
C ALA A 52 7.85 -2.89 -12.77
N TYR A 53 7.11 -1.77 -12.78
CA TYR A 53 6.13 -1.44 -11.75
C TYR A 53 4.99 -2.46 -11.68
N SER A 54 4.51 -3.01 -12.81
CA SER A 54 3.45 -4.02 -12.79
C SER A 54 3.87 -5.29 -12.05
N ILE A 55 5.14 -5.70 -12.16
CA ILE A 55 5.70 -6.82 -11.41
C ILE A 55 5.69 -6.50 -9.90
N ILE A 56 6.14 -5.30 -9.53
CA ILE A 56 6.15 -4.87 -8.12
C ILE A 56 4.73 -4.74 -7.57
N ALA A 57 3.81 -4.15 -8.34
CA ALA A 57 2.41 -3.99 -7.95
C ALA A 57 1.71 -5.34 -7.67
N PHE A 58 2.05 -6.37 -8.46
CA PHE A 58 1.60 -7.73 -8.19
C PHE A 58 2.13 -8.28 -6.86
N LEU A 59 3.34 -7.86 -6.45
CA LEU A 59 3.99 -8.33 -5.22
C LEU A 59 3.62 -7.52 -3.96
N ILE A 60 3.09 -6.31 -4.10
CA ILE A 60 2.67 -5.47 -2.96
C ILE A 60 1.76 -6.21 -1.97
N PRO A 61 0.71 -6.95 -2.38
CA PRO A 61 -0.15 -7.68 -1.46
C PRO A 61 0.57 -8.78 -0.66
N PHE A 62 1.70 -9.28 -1.17
CA PHE A 62 2.52 -10.29 -0.50
C PHE A 62 3.53 -9.67 0.48
N GLY A 63 3.61 -8.34 0.55
CA GLY A 63 4.42 -7.63 1.54
C GLY A 63 4.09 -8.12 2.95
N GLY A 64 5.13 -8.56 3.70
CA GLY A 64 4.95 -9.16 5.01
C GLY A 64 4.22 -10.51 5.04
N LEU A 65 3.99 -11.20 3.90
CA LEU A 65 3.34 -12.52 3.80
C LEU A 65 2.05 -12.63 4.61
N GLY A 66 1.18 -11.63 4.52
CA GLY A 66 -0.12 -11.65 5.19
C GLY A 66 -0.09 -11.31 6.69
N LEU A 67 1.06 -10.93 7.28
CA LEU A 67 1.14 -10.52 8.68
C LEU A 67 0.22 -9.32 9.00
N HIS A 68 -0.06 -8.46 8.03
CA HIS A 68 -1.03 -7.39 8.17
C HIS A 68 -2.46 -7.92 8.42
N GLN A 69 -2.85 -9.06 7.82
CA GLN A 69 -4.14 -9.70 8.09
C GLN A 69 -4.20 -10.28 9.51
N SER A 70 -3.08 -10.83 9.99
CA SER A 70 -2.97 -11.31 11.37
C SER A 70 -3.17 -10.16 12.36
N LEU A 71 -2.61 -8.97 12.07
CA LEU A 71 -2.79 -7.78 12.91
C LEU A 71 -4.27 -7.37 13.00
N ILE A 72 -5.03 -7.41 11.90
CA ILE A 72 -6.46 -7.12 11.92
C ILE A 72 -7.20 -8.14 12.79
N ARG A 73 -6.97 -9.43 12.54
CA ARG A 73 -7.71 -10.51 13.20
C ARG A 73 -7.41 -10.59 14.70
N TYR A 74 -6.14 -10.64 15.05
CA TYR A 74 -5.73 -10.80 16.45
C TYR A 74 -5.78 -9.48 17.22
N GLY A 75 -5.48 -8.36 16.58
CA GLY A 75 -5.59 -7.05 17.21
C GLY A 75 -7.01 -6.68 17.64
N ALA A 76 -8.03 -7.18 16.92
CA ALA A 76 -9.43 -7.01 17.31
C ALA A 76 -9.85 -7.86 18.54
N LEU A 77 -9.13 -8.96 18.80
CA LEU A 77 -9.42 -9.87 19.93
C LEU A 77 -8.73 -9.44 21.22
N LEU A 78 -7.69 -8.60 21.14
CA LEU A 78 -6.95 -8.14 22.31
C LEU A 78 -7.72 -7.03 23.03
N SER A 79 -7.86 -7.17 24.35
CA SER A 79 -8.56 -6.20 25.21
C SER A 79 -7.66 -5.08 25.70
N THR A 80 -6.36 -5.34 25.88
CA THR A 80 -5.41 -4.37 26.43
C THR A 80 -4.69 -3.61 25.32
N GLU A 81 -4.50 -2.29 25.51
CA GLU A 81 -3.77 -1.46 24.56
C GLU A 81 -2.28 -1.83 24.50
N GLU A 82 -1.73 -2.37 25.60
CA GLU A 82 -0.35 -2.83 25.66
C GLU A 82 -0.12 -4.04 24.75
N ASP A 83 -1.00 -5.04 24.80
CA ASP A 83 -0.92 -6.24 23.95
C ASP A 83 -1.08 -5.88 22.47
N LYS A 84 -1.97 -4.94 22.14
CA LYS A 84 -2.13 -4.44 20.77
C LYS A 84 -0.85 -3.78 20.26
N ASN A 85 -0.22 -2.98 21.09
CA ASN A 85 1.04 -2.31 20.74
C ASN A 85 2.18 -3.32 20.56
N ASN A 86 2.27 -4.31 21.44
CA ASN A 86 3.25 -5.39 21.35
C ASN A 86 3.07 -6.20 20.06
N LEU A 87 1.81 -6.54 19.71
CA LEU A 87 1.48 -7.22 18.47
C LEU A 87 1.85 -6.37 17.24
N PHE A 88 1.56 -5.07 17.29
CA PHE A 88 1.91 -4.14 16.22
C PHE A 88 3.42 -4.09 15.98
N ILE A 89 4.23 -3.93 17.05
CA ILE A 89 5.69 -3.91 16.95
C ILE A 89 6.23 -5.23 16.41
N TYR A 90 5.68 -6.35 16.87
CA TYR A 90 6.06 -7.67 16.39
C TYR A 90 5.79 -7.82 14.88
N VAL A 91 4.58 -7.47 14.43
CA VAL A 91 4.19 -7.55 13.01
C VAL A 91 5.02 -6.60 12.16
N LEU A 92 5.28 -5.38 12.66
CA LEU A 92 6.13 -4.42 11.97
C LEU A 92 7.55 -4.98 11.77
N LYS A 93 8.18 -5.47 12.84
CA LYS A 93 9.55 -5.99 12.79
C LYS A 93 9.67 -7.23 11.89
N LYS A 94 8.81 -8.22 12.10
CA LYS A 94 8.84 -9.46 11.33
C LYS A 94 8.42 -9.26 9.88
N GLY A 95 7.38 -8.45 9.64
CA GLY A 95 6.91 -8.16 8.29
C GLY A 95 7.92 -7.35 7.48
N THR A 96 8.62 -6.41 8.09
CA THR A 96 9.71 -5.69 7.42
C THR A 96 10.86 -6.63 7.05
N MET A 97 11.24 -7.55 7.96
CA MET A 97 12.26 -8.55 7.66
C MET A 97 11.87 -9.44 6.47
N VAL A 98 10.62 -9.90 6.43
CA VAL A 98 10.08 -10.69 5.32
C VAL A 98 10.04 -9.87 4.03
N THR A 99 9.67 -8.60 4.09
CA THR A 99 9.66 -7.70 2.93
C THR A 99 11.07 -7.53 2.36
N PHE A 100 12.10 -7.41 3.21
CA PHE A 100 13.50 -7.40 2.76
C PHE A 100 13.91 -8.69 2.06
N LEU A 101 13.45 -9.85 2.56
CA LEU A 101 13.70 -11.13 1.91
C LEU A 101 13.05 -11.17 0.52
N ILE A 102 11.80 -10.70 0.39
CA ILE A 102 11.11 -10.60 -0.92
C ILE A 102 11.89 -9.70 -1.87
N ILE A 103 12.37 -8.54 -1.41
CA ILE A 103 13.19 -7.62 -2.22
C ILE A 103 14.46 -8.32 -2.70
N SER A 104 15.14 -9.06 -1.81
CA SER A 104 16.35 -9.81 -2.18
C SER A 104 16.07 -10.84 -3.27
N VAL A 105 14.94 -11.56 -3.16
CA VAL A 105 14.51 -12.52 -4.19
C VAL A 105 14.23 -11.80 -5.52
N ILE A 106 13.55 -10.65 -5.50
CA ILE A 106 13.27 -9.86 -6.71
C ILE A 106 14.57 -9.41 -7.38
N ILE A 107 15.54 -8.95 -6.60
CA ILE A 107 16.84 -8.51 -7.11
C ILE A 107 17.56 -9.71 -7.78
N VAL A 108 17.67 -10.85 -7.09
CA VAL A 108 18.27 -12.06 -7.65
C VAL A 108 17.55 -12.48 -8.93
N PHE A 109 16.21 -12.53 -8.90
CA PHE A 109 15.41 -12.84 -10.09
C PHE A 109 15.70 -11.87 -11.25
N GLY A 110 15.81 -10.58 -10.95
CA GLY A 110 16.16 -9.55 -11.93
C GLY A 110 17.52 -9.74 -12.58
N TYR A 111 18.47 -10.38 -11.88
CA TYR A 111 19.79 -10.70 -12.44
C TYR A 111 19.80 -12.01 -13.24
N VAL A 112 19.05 -13.01 -12.82
CA VAL A 112 19.02 -14.34 -13.46
C VAL A 112 18.12 -14.36 -14.70
N PHE A 113 17.01 -13.61 -14.67
CA PHE A 113 16.03 -13.63 -15.76
C PHE A 113 16.43 -12.70 -16.92
N PRO A 114 16.50 -13.21 -18.17
CA PRO A 114 16.79 -12.38 -19.34
C PRO A 114 15.55 -11.58 -19.75
N PHE A 115 15.50 -10.32 -19.38
CA PHE A 115 14.42 -9.42 -19.82
C PHE A 115 14.66 -8.96 -21.26
N LYS A 116 13.58 -8.90 -22.03
CA LYS A 116 13.60 -8.44 -23.43
C LYS A 116 13.89 -6.93 -23.54
N PHE A 117 13.49 -6.16 -22.55
CA PHE A 117 13.64 -4.70 -22.57
C PHE A 117 14.92 -4.29 -21.82
N GLU A 118 15.71 -3.44 -22.47
CA GLU A 118 16.89 -2.82 -21.85
C GLU A 118 16.50 -2.06 -20.58
N ASN A 119 17.39 -2.02 -19.60
CA ASN A 119 17.20 -1.32 -18.33
C ASN A 119 16.05 -1.83 -17.43
N THR A 120 15.29 -2.86 -17.80
CA THR A 120 14.26 -3.43 -16.93
C THR A 120 14.81 -3.84 -15.57
N ARG A 121 15.99 -4.45 -15.54
CA ARG A 121 16.70 -4.86 -14.32
C ARG A 121 16.94 -3.68 -13.39
N TYR A 122 17.41 -2.56 -13.92
CA TYR A 122 17.67 -1.35 -13.16
C TYR A 122 16.41 -0.78 -12.53
N TYR A 123 15.34 -0.63 -13.31
CA TYR A 123 14.06 -0.13 -12.80
C TYR A 123 13.40 -1.10 -11.83
N LEU A 124 13.48 -2.41 -12.07
CA LEU A 124 12.95 -3.43 -11.16
C LEU A 124 13.65 -3.36 -9.79
N THR A 125 14.97 -3.22 -9.78
CA THR A 125 15.75 -3.08 -8.55
C THR A 125 15.36 -1.84 -7.77
N ILE A 126 15.27 -0.68 -8.41
CA ILE A 126 14.88 0.57 -7.74
C ILE A 126 13.44 0.50 -7.23
N LEU A 127 12.51 0.03 -8.06
CA LEU A 127 11.11 -0.04 -7.69
C LEU A 127 10.82 -1.09 -6.61
N SER A 128 11.66 -2.12 -6.46
CA SER A 128 11.48 -3.11 -5.40
C SER A 128 11.53 -2.50 -3.99
N PHE A 129 12.27 -1.42 -3.80
CA PHE A 129 12.30 -0.69 -2.53
C PHE A 129 10.97 -0.04 -2.15
N VAL A 130 10.05 0.16 -3.10
CA VAL A 130 8.69 0.66 -2.84
C VAL A 130 7.88 -0.31 -1.97
N LEU A 131 8.24 -1.59 -1.92
CA LEU A 131 7.58 -2.58 -1.07
C LEU A 131 7.69 -2.24 0.42
N ILE A 132 8.80 -1.65 0.87
CA ILE A 132 9.01 -1.30 2.28
C ILE A 132 8.01 -0.23 2.74
N PRO A 133 7.96 0.98 2.14
CA PRO A 133 7.00 1.99 2.56
C PRO A 133 5.56 1.55 2.33
N SER A 134 5.25 0.77 1.29
CA SER A 134 3.91 0.23 1.06
C SER A 134 3.46 -0.69 2.18
N PHE A 135 4.35 -1.57 2.66
CA PHE A 135 4.07 -2.44 3.79
C PHE A 135 3.88 -1.64 5.09
N ILE A 136 4.77 -0.70 5.40
CA ILE A 136 4.69 0.15 6.59
C ILE A 136 3.39 0.94 6.60
N LEU A 137 3.02 1.58 5.47
CA LEU A 137 1.78 2.34 5.35
C LEU A 137 0.55 1.45 5.56
N SER A 138 0.54 0.22 5.04
CA SER A 138 -0.57 -0.71 5.25
C SER A 138 -0.76 -1.07 6.73
N ILE A 139 0.31 -1.30 7.46
CA ILE A 139 0.28 -1.60 8.91
C ILE A 139 -0.20 -0.39 9.71
N ILE A 140 0.29 0.81 9.40
CA ILE A 140 -0.15 2.04 10.05
C ILE A 140 -1.66 2.27 9.85
N GLN A 141 -2.15 2.08 8.63
CA GLN A 141 -3.59 2.19 8.34
C GLN A 141 -4.43 1.21 9.16
N ILE A 142 -3.95 -0.02 9.36
CA ILE A 142 -4.64 -1.02 10.18
C ILE A 142 -4.65 -0.60 11.65
N GLN A 143 -3.54 -0.11 12.17
CA GLN A 143 -3.45 0.36 13.56
C GLN A 143 -4.46 1.49 13.83
N PHE A 144 -4.58 2.44 12.91
CA PHE A 144 -5.59 3.49 13.02
C PHE A 144 -7.01 2.93 13.03
N ARG A 145 -7.31 1.95 12.18
CA ARG A 145 -8.64 1.30 12.16
C ARG A 145 -8.93 0.60 13.48
N LEU A 146 -7.99 -0.15 14.05
CA LEU A 146 -8.15 -0.84 15.33
C LEU A 146 -8.38 0.14 16.49
N LYS A 147 -7.71 1.29 16.47
CA LYS A 147 -7.84 2.32 17.50
C LYS A 147 -9.19 3.08 17.43
N TYR A 148 -9.73 3.26 16.22
CA TYR A 148 -11.02 3.94 16.05
C TYR A 148 -12.22 3.06 16.38
N ASN A 149 -12.18 1.75 16.14
CA ASN A 149 -13.29 0.83 16.47
C ASN A 149 -13.47 0.57 17.98
N ASN A 150 -12.52 0.99 18.83
CA ASN A 150 -12.61 0.79 20.28
C ASN A 150 -13.23 2.00 21.01
N LYS A 151 -13.82 2.97 20.31
CA LYS A 151 -14.49 4.13 20.88
C LYS A 151 -16.02 4.08 20.78
N GLU A 152 -16.59 2.96 20.36
CA GLU A 152 -18.00 2.59 20.52
C GLU A 152 -18.11 1.49 21.58
#